data_2b92922adb1d1751576d98b7f8d3676b
#
_entry.id   2b92922adb1d1751576d98b7f8d3676b
#
_cell.length_a   1.000
_cell.length_b   1.000
_cell.length_c   1.000
_cell.angle_alpha   90.00
_cell.angle_beta   90.00
_cell.angle_gamma   90.00
#
_symmetry.space_group_name_H-M   'P 1'
#
loop_
_entity.id
_entity.type
_entity.pdbx_description
1 polymer ?
#
loop_
_entity_poly.entity_id
_entity_poly.type
_entity_poly.pdbx_seq_one_letter_code
_entity_poly.pdbx_strand_id
1 'polypeptide(L)'
;MDKFAGQKRAAQYFYPPLDPYSQKIMPTGDGHQIYVEECGNPKGIPVIVLHGGPGGGCSPVMRRYFDSKKYRVILFDQRGCGRSRPLASVKNNTTWDLIQDIEMIRIALSIESWVVFGGSWGATLALIYAQTYPDNVTHLVLRGVFLMTERELNWFYGGGAGQFWPDAWGRFVDKIPEEEHSDLIGAYYR
;
A
#
# COMPACT_ATOMS: atom_id res chain seq x y z
N MET A 1 9.72 -25.34 18.13
CA MET A 1 9.38 -25.07 16.71
C MET A 1 10.02 -23.74 16.32
N ASP A 2 10.82 -23.74 15.25
CA ASP A 2 11.50 -22.52 14.76
C ASP A 2 10.44 -21.51 14.27
N LYS A 3 10.25 -20.43 15.03
CA LYS A 3 9.30 -19.33 14.71
C LYS A 3 9.56 -18.70 13.32
N PHE A 4 10.73 -18.93 12.75
CA PHE A 4 11.15 -18.37 11.45
C PHE A 4 11.08 -19.38 10.30
N ALA A 5 10.68 -20.62 10.54
CA ALA A 5 10.62 -21.64 9.49
C ALA A 5 9.66 -21.25 8.34
N GLY A 6 8.54 -20.61 8.67
CA GLY A 6 7.58 -20.11 7.68
C GLY A 6 8.14 -18.94 6.85
N GLN A 7 8.90 -18.04 7.46
CA GLN A 7 9.52 -16.91 6.78
C GLN A 7 10.64 -17.37 5.82
N LYS A 8 11.45 -18.35 6.24
CA LYS A 8 12.48 -18.96 5.38
C LYS A 8 11.85 -19.66 4.17
N ARG A 9 10.72 -20.38 4.36
CA ARG A 9 9.98 -20.99 3.25
C ARG A 9 9.40 -19.96 2.28
N ALA A 10 8.80 -18.90 2.78
CA ALA A 10 8.25 -17.85 1.93
C ALA A 10 9.34 -17.11 1.13
N ALA A 11 10.53 -16.89 1.72
CA ALA A 11 11.62 -16.17 1.07
C ALA A 11 12.14 -16.87 -0.23
N GLN A 12 11.97 -18.18 -0.36
CA GLN A 12 12.39 -18.93 -1.56
C GLN A 12 11.52 -18.67 -2.80
N TYR A 13 10.30 -18.10 -2.59
CA TYR A 13 9.37 -17.77 -3.69
C TYR A 13 9.51 -16.33 -4.17
N PHE A 14 10.39 -15.54 -3.57
CA PHE A 14 10.70 -14.19 -4.02
C PHE A 14 11.91 -14.18 -4.95
N TYR A 15 11.92 -13.24 -5.88
CA TYR A 15 13.13 -12.96 -6.67
C TYR A 15 14.28 -12.48 -5.76
N PRO A 16 15.53 -12.57 -6.23
CA PRO A 16 16.68 -12.13 -5.45
C PRO A 16 16.52 -10.70 -4.92
N PRO A 17 17.14 -10.35 -3.78
CA PRO A 17 17.20 -8.97 -3.31
C PRO A 17 17.84 -8.06 -4.35
N LEU A 18 17.32 -6.84 -4.46
CA LEU A 18 17.88 -5.80 -5.33
C LEU A 18 17.69 -4.43 -4.70
N ASP A 19 18.60 -3.52 -5.05
CA ASP A 19 18.52 -2.11 -4.67
C ASP A 19 17.87 -1.27 -5.78
N PRO A 20 17.23 -0.15 -5.45
CA PRO A 20 16.70 0.76 -6.44
C PRO A 20 17.85 1.44 -7.17
N TYR A 21 17.71 1.60 -8.48
CA TYR A 21 18.63 2.38 -9.30
C TYR A 21 18.28 3.88 -9.30
N SER A 22 17.08 4.22 -8.86
CA SER A 22 16.59 5.60 -8.75
C SER A 22 15.75 5.75 -7.48
N GLN A 23 16.00 6.86 -6.77
CA GLN A 23 15.20 7.28 -5.60
C GLN A 23 14.97 8.79 -5.73
N LYS A 24 13.71 9.21 -5.56
CA LYS A 24 13.30 10.60 -5.73
C LYS A 24 12.32 11.02 -4.64
N ILE A 25 12.33 12.30 -4.33
CA ILE A 25 11.27 12.96 -3.57
C ILE A 25 10.53 13.86 -4.56
N MET A 26 9.23 13.63 -4.73
CA MET A 26 8.38 14.35 -5.65
C MET A 26 7.42 15.25 -4.89
N PRO A 27 7.45 16.59 -5.09
CA PRO A 27 6.47 17.48 -4.48
C PRO A 27 5.11 17.35 -5.16
N THR A 28 4.03 17.34 -4.38
CA THR A 28 2.65 17.27 -4.88
C THR A 28 2.03 18.64 -5.16
N GLY A 29 2.69 19.72 -4.74
CA GLY A 29 2.19 21.09 -4.90
C GLY A 29 1.26 21.57 -3.79
N ASP A 30 0.81 20.69 -2.90
CA ASP A 30 -0.12 20.98 -1.79
C ASP A 30 0.49 20.80 -0.39
N GLY A 31 1.83 20.66 -0.34
CA GLY A 31 2.61 20.55 0.88
C GLY A 31 3.12 19.16 1.20
N HIS A 32 2.76 18.14 0.43
CA HIS A 32 3.34 16.80 0.55
C HIS A 32 4.55 16.60 -0.36
N GLN A 33 5.41 15.68 0.04
CA GLN A 33 6.57 15.20 -0.70
C GLN A 33 6.54 13.68 -0.70
N ILE A 34 6.39 13.10 -1.88
CA ILE A 34 6.22 11.66 -2.05
C ILE A 34 7.56 11.00 -2.36
N TYR A 35 7.95 10.03 -1.56
CA TYR A 35 9.10 9.18 -1.85
C TYR A 35 8.74 8.17 -2.93
N VAL A 36 9.55 8.11 -3.98
CA VAL A 36 9.39 7.17 -5.10
C VAL A 36 10.73 6.50 -5.38
N GLU A 37 10.73 5.20 -5.58
CA GLU A 37 11.89 4.44 -6.00
C GLU A 37 11.59 3.58 -7.23
N GLU A 38 12.62 3.39 -8.06
CA GLU A 38 12.56 2.52 -9.22
C GLU A 38 13.64 1.44 -9.13
N CYS A 39 13.26 0.19 -9.39
CA CYS A 39 14.19 -0.94 -9.39
C CYS A 39 13.91 -1.92 -10.55
N GLY A 40 14.82 -2.85 -10.77
CA GLY A 40 14.74 -3.82 -11.87
C GLY A 40 15.25 -3.26 -13.20
N ASN A 41 14.57 -3.60 -14.29
CA ASN A 41 14.98 -3.20 -15.66
C ASN A 41 14.37 -1.84 -16.04
N PRO A 42 15.19 -0.77 -16.23
CA PRO A 42 14.67 0.55 -16.62
C PRO A 42 13.89 0.56 -17.95
N LYS A 43 14.12 -0.44 -18.82
CA LYS A 43 13.43 -0.62 -20.10
C LYS A 43 12.40 -1.73 -20.07
N GLY A 44 12.13 -2.29 -18.89
CA GLY A 44 11.19 -3.39 -18.71
C GLY A 44 9.75 -2.94 -18.67
N ILE A 45 8.84 -3.91 -18.51
CA ILE A 45 7.41 -3.68 -18.35
C ILE A 45 7.19 -2.87 -17.07
N PRO A 46 6.59 -1.66 -17.15
CA PRO A 46 6.39 -0.86 -15.96
C PRO A 46 5.29 -1.44 -15.07
N VAL A 47 5.57 -1.52 -13.78
CA VAL A 47 4.63 -1.95 -12.75
C VAL A 47 4.73 -1.06 -11.52
N ILE A 48 3.59 -0.51 -11.10
CA ILE A 48 3.49 0.21 -9.82
C ILE A 48 2.98 -0.73 -8.72
N VAL A 49 3.60 -0.65 -7.55
CA VAL A 49 3.23 -1.44 -6.37
C VAL A 49 2.61 -0.53 -5.33
N LEU A 50 1.32 -0.74 -5.07
CA LEU A 50 0.54 0.01 -4.09
C LEU A 50 0.53 -0.74 -2.75
N HIS A 51 1.20 -0.17 -1.75
CA HIS A 51 1.25 -0.78 -0.42
C HIS A 51 -0.08 -0.66 0.34
N GLY A 52 -0.24 -1.53 1.31
CA GLY A 52 -1.42 -1.58 2.18
C GLY A 52 -1.32 -0.65 3.41
N GLY A 53 -2.18 -0.89 4.32
CA GLY A 53 -2.39 -0.12 5.55
C GLY A 53 -3.84 0.32 5.65
N PRO A 54 -4.18 1.60 5.43
CA PRO A 54 -3.36 2.76 5.02
C PRO A 54 -2.13 3.00 5.89
N GLY A 55 -1.10 3.66 5.30
CA GLY A 55 0.06 4.13 6.06
C GLY A 55 1.20 3.11 6.26
N GLY A 56 1.15 1.94 5.60
CA GLY A 56 2.17 0.90 5.77
C GLY A 56 3.55 1.24 5.21
N GLY A 57 3.61 2.06 4.16
CA GLY A 57 4.83 2.32 3.41
C GLY A 57 5.29 1.14 2.56
N CYS A 58 6.19 1.37 1.62
CA CYS A 58 6.78 0.30 0.83
C CYS A 58 8.03 -0.28 1.52
N SER A 59 8.32 -1.53 1.23
CA SER A 59 9.43 -2.26 1.84
C SER A 59 10.33 -2.91 0.78
N PRO A 60 11.62 -3.18 1.11
CA PRO A 60 12.53 -3.88 0.20
C PRO A 60 12.03 -5.24 -0.30
N VAL A 61 11.15 -5.92 0.46
CA VAL A 61 10.55 -7.18 0.03
C VAL A 61 9.65 -7.00 -1.18
N MET A 62 8.96 -5.86 -1.29
CA MET A 62 8.05 -5.59 -2.42
C MET A 62 8.80 -5.45 -3.75
N ARG A 63 10.08 -5.05 -3.74
CA ARG A 63 10.94 -5.02 -4.93
C ARG A 63 11.11 -6.40 -5.54
N ARG A 64 10.95 -7.47 -4.74
CA ARG A 64 11.21 -8.86 -5.06
C ARG A 64 9.98 -9.63 -5.56
N TYR A 65 8.86 -8.93 -5.77
CA TYR A 65 7.64 -9.57 -6.30
C TYR A 65 7.72 -9.85 -7.81
N PHE A 66 8.60 -9.16 -8.51
CA PHE A 66 8.71 -9.18 -9.96
C PHE A 66 10.12 -9.58 -10.41
N ASP A 67 10.21 -10.22 -11.58
CA ASP A 67 11.49 -10.52 -12.24
C ASP A 67 12.19 -9.22 -12.62
N SER A 68 13.29 -8.92 -11.94
CA SER A 68 14.07 -7.70 -12.15
C SER A 68 14.70 -7.58 -13.56
N LYS A 69 14.73 -8.64 -14.34
CA LYS A 69 15.19 -8.62 -15.74
C LYS A 69 14.08 -8.17 -16.70
N LYS A 70 12.82 -8.38 -16.32
CA LYS A 70 11.64 -8.13 -17.18
C LYS A 70 10.87 -6.88 -16.81
N TYR A 71 10.82 -6.52 -15.53
CA TYR A 71 9.98 -5.43 -15.04
C TYR A 71 10.77 -4.22 -14.60
N ARG A 72 10.24 -3.03 -14.89
CA ARG A 72 10.56 -1.76 -14.27
C ARG A 72 9.60 -1.59 -13.09
N VAL A 73 10.07 -1.80 -11.87
CA VAL A 73 9.23 -1.81 -10.67
C VAL A 73 9.29 -0.45 -10.00
N ILE A 74 8.14 0.19 -9.86
CA ILE A 74 7.96 1.48 -9.20
C ILE A 74 7.30 1.24 -7.84
N LEU A 75 7.94 1.72 -6.78
CA LEU A 75 7.39 1.73 -5.43
C LEU A 75 7.35 3.17 -4.93
N PHE A 76 6.36 3.50 -4.11
CA PHE A 76 6.30 4.79 -3.45
C PHE A 76 5.69 4.65 -2.06
N ASP A 77 6.06 5.55 -1.17
CA ASP A 77 5.39 5.69 0.12
C ASP A 77 4.25 6.70 -0.04
N GLN A 78 3.02 6.28 0.25
CA GLN A 78 1.84 7.16 0.19
C GLN A 78 1.99 8.34 1.14
N ARG A 79 1.14 9.36 1.00
CA ARG A 79 1.15 10.55 1.87
C ARG A 79 1.12 10.15 3.34
N GLY A 80 1.82 10.89 4.18
CA GLY A 80 1.82 10.71 5.63
C GLY A 80 2.56 9.50 6.15
N CYS A 81 3.21 8.67 5.30
CA CYS A 81 3.85 7.45 5.76
C CYS A 81 5.26 7.24 5.19
N GLY A 82 5.96 6.28 5.78
CA GLY A 82 7.29 5.86 5.34
C GLY A 82 8.29 7.00 5.24
N ARG A 83 8.84 7.19 4.06
CA ARG A 83 9.82 8.24 3.72
C ARG A 83 9.18 9.49 3.15
N SER A 84 7.86 9.46 2.83
CA SER A 84 7.10 10.64 2.41
C SER A 84 6.91 11.63 3.55
N ARG A 85 6.74 12.92 3.24
CA ARG A 85 6.62 14.01 4.22
C ARG A 85 5.43 14.91 3.89
N PRO A 86 4.83 15.58 4.92
CA PRO A 86 5.09 15.40 6.36
C PRO A 86 4.60 14.05 6.88
N LEU A 87 5.30 13.47 7.88
CA LEU A 87 4.92 12.19 8.47
C LEU A 87 3.63 12.33 9.28
N ALA A 88 2.77 11.29 9.22
CA ALA A 88 1.49 11.20 9.93
C ALA A 88 0.50 12.36 9.62
N SER A 89 0.73 13.13 8.55
CA SER A 89 -0.20 14.18 8.14
C SER A 89 -1.45 13.58 7.49
N VAL A 90 -2.62 14.03 7.94
CA VAL A 90 -3.93 13.72 7.35
C VAL A 90 -4.47 14.86 6.49
N LYS A 91 -3.79 16.02 6.48
CA LYS A 91 -4.18 17.16 5.65
C LYS A 91 -3.95 16.84 4.18
N ASN A 92 -4.92 17.11 3.32
CA ASN A 92 -4.86 16.78 1.89
C ASN A 92 -4.42 15.33 1.65
N ASN A 93 -4.97 14.38 2.40
CA ASN A 93 -4.59 12.97 2.36
C ASN A 93 -5.84 12.08 2.25
N THR A 94 -6.69 12.41 1.29
CA THR A 94 -7.86 11.62 0.94
C THR A 94 -7.49 10.54 -0.08
N THR A 95 -8.39 9.59 -0.29
CA THR A 95 -8.24 8.59 -1.35
C THR A 95 -7.99 9.23 -2.71
N TRP A 96 -8.68 10.32 -3.00
CA TRP A 96 -8.57 11.02 -4.29
C TRP A 96 -7.22 11.72 -4.48
N ASP A 97 -6.65 12.26 -3.40
CA ASP A 97 -5.29 12.80 -3.42
C ASP A 97 -4.27 11.70 -3.76
N LEU A 98 -4.44 10.50 -3.19
CA LEU A 98 -3.58 9.35 -3.48
C LEU A 98 -3.70 8.87 -4.93
N ILE A 99 -4.90 8.92 -5.51
CA ILE A 99 -5.13 8.60 -6.93
C ILE A 99 -4.41 9.62 -7.83
N GLN A 100 -4.44 10.90 -7.48
CA GLN A 100 -3.70 11.94 -8.19
C GLN A 100 -2.18 11.77 -8.07
N ASP A 101 -1.68 11.37 -6.90
CA ASP A 101 -0.26 11.09 -6.71
C ASP A 101 0.21 9.93 -7.60
N ILE A 102 -0.57 8.85 -7.71
CA ILE A 102 -0.26 7.73 -8.59
C ILE A 102 -0.14 8.22 -10.04
N GLU A 103 -1.08 9.04 -10.49
CA GLU A 103 -1.05 9.59 -11.85
C GLU A 103 0.11 10.58 -12.06
N MET A 104 0.39 11.42 -11.08
CA MET A 104 1.54 12.33 -11.08
C MET A 104 2.87 11.54 -11.23
N ILE A 105 3.03 10.45 -10.50
CA ILE A 105 4.21 9.59 -10.58
C ILE A 105 4.32 8.99 -12.00
N ARG A 106 3.23 8.49 -12.57
CA ARG A 106 3.21 7.93 -13.92
C ARG A 106 3.70 8.94 -14.96
N ILE A 107 3.14 10.14 -14.93
CA ILE A 107 3.49 11.23 -15.85
C ILE A 107 4.96 11.63 -15.66
N ALA A 108 5.40 11.85 -14.42
CA ALA A 108 6.77 12.26 -14.11
C ALA A 108 7.84 11.24 -14.53
N LEU A 109 7.47 9.95 -14.59
CA LEU A 109 8.34 8.86 -15.04
C LEU A 109 8.19 8.56 -16.54
N SER A 110 7.37 9.34 -17.27
CA SER A 110 7.08 9.18 -18.71
C SER A 110 6.60 7.77 -19.06
N ILE A 111 5.71 7.22 -18.24
CA ILE A 111 5.10 5.91 -18.44
C ILE A 111 3.73 6.13 -19.12
N GLU A 112 3.50 5.52 -20.27
CA GLU A 112 2.23 5.60 -20.98
C GLU A 112 1.14 4.80 -20.26
N SER A 113 1.43 3.54 -19.94
CA SER A 113 0.55 2.65 -19.18
C SER A 113 1.36 1.64 -18.41
N TRP A 114 0.82 1.07 -17.35
CA TRP A 114 1.52 0.15 -16.48
C TRP A 114 0.66 -0.98 -15.93
N VAL A 115 1.30 -2.00 -15.42
CA VAL A 115 0.68 -2.98 -14.53
C VAL A 115 0.48 -2.32 -13.17
N VAL A 116 -0.69 -2.46 -12.57
CA VAL A 116 -0.99 -1.98 -11.22
C VAL A 116 -1.11 -3.18 -10.29
N PHE A 117 -0.21 -3.28 -9.32
CA PHE A 117 -0.24 -4.30 -8.27
C PHE A 117 -0.66 -3.67 -6.95
N GLY A 118 -1.72 -4.20 -6.34
CA GLY A 118 -2.21 -3.69 -5.04
C GLY A 118 -2.48 -4.82 -4.04
N GLY A 119 -2.12 -4.58 -2.78
CA GLY A 119 -2.39 -5.50 -1.68
C GLY A 119 -3.14 -4.86 -0.53
N SER A 120 -4.22 -5.50 -0.01
CA SER A 120 -5.04 -4.96 1.07
C SER A 120 -5.61 -3.59 0.68
N TRP A 121 -5.38 -2.53 1.47
CA TRP A 121 -5.70 -1.14 1.09
C TRP A 121 -5.16 -0.75 -0.29
N GLY A 122 -3.97 -1.23 -0.66
CA GLY A 122 -3.42 -1.04 -2.00
C GLY A 122 -4.28 -1.68 -3.10
N ALA A 123 -5.06 -2.73 -2.81
CA ALA A 123 -6.01 -3.30 -3.76
C ALA A 123 -7.21 -2.36 -3.97
N THR A 124 -7.69 -1.72 -2.90
CA THR A 124 -8.72 -0.67 -2.98
C THR A 124 -8.26 0.49 -3.87
N LEU A 125 -7.04 1.01 -3.62
CA LEU A 125 -6.46 2.08 -4.45
C LEU A 125 -6.28 1.65 -5.90
N ALA A 126 -5.82 0.42 -6.14
CA ALA A 126 -5.62 -0.12 -7.48
C ALA A 126 -6.94 -0.17 -8.28
N LEU A 127 -8.02 -0.60 -7.64
CA LEU A 127 -9.35 -0.63 -8.24
C LEU A 127 -9.87 0.76 -8.58
N ILE A 128 -9.74 1.72 -7.66
CA ILE A 128 -10.19 3.10 -7.87
C ILE A 128 -9.35 3.76 -8.97
N TYR A 129 -8.02 3.58 -8.94
CA TYR A 129 -7.14 4.11 -9.98
C TYR A 129 -7.48 3.55 -11.36
N ALA A 130 -7.69 2.23 -11.48
CA ALA A 130 -8.04 1.60 -12.75
C ALA A 130 -9.41 2.07 -13.31
N GLN A 131 -10.36 2.42 -12.44
CA GLN A 131 -11.64 3.00 -12.84
C GLN A 131 -11.52 4.47 -13.25
N THR A 132 -10.61 5.21 -12.61
CA THR A 132 -10.39 6.64 -12.90
C THR A 132 -9.54 6.84 -14.16
N TYR A 133 -8.56 5.99 -14.39
CA TYR A 133 -7.61 6.06 -15.49
C TYR A 133 -7.49 4.71 -16.24
N PRO A 134 -8.57 4.21 -16.84
CA PRO A 134 -8.60 2.87 -17.44
C PRO A 134 -7.58 2.68 -18.55
N ASP A 135 -7.31 3.71 -19.35
CA ASP A 135 -6.37 3.65 -20.47
C ASP A 135 -4.91 3.55 -20.03
N ASN A 136 -4.64 3.89 -18.76
CA ASN A 136 -3.29 3.87 -18.18
C ASN A 136 -2.96 2.55 -17.47
N VAL A 137 -3.89 1.60 -17.45
CA VAL A 137 -3.74 0.31 -16.75
C VAL A 137 -3.78 -0.84 -17.76
N THR A 138 -2.64 -1.49 -17.96
CA THR A 138 -2.56 -2.66 -18.84
C THR A 138 -3.06 -3.94 -18.17
N HIS A 139 -2.73 -4.13 -16.90
CA HIS A 139 -3.14 -5.28 -16.08
C HIS A 139 -3.32 -4.85 -14.63
N LEU A 140 -4.25 -5.51 -13.96
CA LEU A 140 -4.53 -5.30 -12.55
C LEU A 140 -4.25 -6.60 -11.78
N VAL A 141 -3.36 -6.54 -10.80
CA VAL A 141 -3.00 -7.67 -9.93
C VAL A 141 -3.35 -7.33 -8.50
N LEU A 142 -4.32 -8.03 -7.94
CA LEU A 142 -4.85 -7.75 -6.61
C LEU A 142 -4.55 -8.91 -5.64
N ARG A 143 -4.09 -8.58 -4.44
CA ARG A 143 -3.81 -9.52 -3.36
C ARG A 143 -4.51 -9.10 -2.07
N GLY A 144 -5.16 -10.07 -1.39
CA GLY A 144 -5.89 -9.75 -0.16
C GLY A 144 -6.89 -8.63 -0.43
N VAL A 145 -7.76 -8.85 -1.41
CA VAL A 145 -8.71 -7.84 -1.89
C VAL A 145 -9.54 -7.31 -0.72
N PHE A 146 -9.58 -6.00 -0.60
CA PHE A 146 -10.34 -5.27 0.40
C PHE A 146 -11.10 -4.15 -0.30
N LEU A 147 -12.41 -4.14 -0.16
CA LEU A 147 -13.32 -3.22 -0.87
C LEU A 147 -13.88 -2.13 0.05
N MET A 148 -13.48 -2.13 1.33
CA MET A 148 -13.98 -1.23 2.37
C MET A 148 -15.51 -1.28 2.55
N THR A 149 -16.12 -2.44 2.28
CA THR A 149 -17.53 -2.64 2.53
C THR A 149 -17.81 -2.62 4.03
N GLU A 150 -19.02 -2.25 4.42
CA GLU A 150 -19.45 -2.28 5.82
C GLU A 150 -19.24 -3.67 6.45
N ARG A 151 -19.51 -4.74 5.70
CA ARG A 151 -19.26 -6.11 6.13
C ARG A 151 -17.79 -6.39 6.45
N GLU A 152 -16.87 -5.92 5.62
CA GLU A 152 -15.43 -6.08 5.85
C GLU A 152 -14.97 -5.23 7.05
N LEU A 153 -15.44 -4.00 7.17
CA LEU A 153 -15.14 -3.13 8.30
C LEU A 153 -15.66 -3.73 9.61
N ASN A 154 -16.89 -4.22 9.64
CA ASN A 154 -17.44 -4.90 10.79
C ASN A 154 -16.68 -6.19 11.14
N TRP A 155 -16.19 -6.92 10.14
CA TRP A 155 -15.35 -8.08 10.40
C TRP A 155 -14.03 -7.68 11.08
N PHE A 156 -13.37 -6.62 10.60
CA PHE A 156 -12.11 -6.14 11.18
C PHE A 156 -12.30 -5.47 12.54
N TYR A 157 -13.26 -4.58 12.68
CA TYR A 157 -13.38 -3.66 13.82
C TYR A 157 -14.62 -3.88 14.68
N GLY A 158 -15.55 -4.73 14.26
CA GLY A 158 -16.75 -5.12 15.02
C GLY A 158 -16.63 -6.48 15.74
N GLY A 159 -15.40 -6.98 15.97
CA GLY A 159 -15.15 -8.20 16.74
C GLY A 159 -14.97 -9.48 15.93
N GLY A 160 -15.16 -9.48 14.61
CA GLY A 160 -14.94 -10.66 13.77
C GLY A 160 -13.51 -11.18 13.84
N ALA A 161 -12.52 -10.29 13.71
CA ALA A 161 -11.10 -10.61 13.86
C ALA A 161 -10.76 -11.08 15.28
N GLY A 162 -11.45 -10.57 16.29
CA GLY A 162 -11.28 -10.96 17.70
C GLY A 162 -11.55 -12.43 17.97
N GLN A 163 -12.40 -13.08 17.16
CA GLN A 163 -12.68 -14.51 17.30
C GLN A 163 -11.45 -15.38 16.94
N PHE A 164 -10.55 -14.89 16.08
CA PHE A 164 -9.33 -15.59 15.65
C PHE A 164 -8.12 -15.18 16.46
N TRP A 165 -8.08 -13.92 16.91
CA TRP A 165 -6.93 -13.34 17.64
C TRP A 165 -7.39 -12.61 18.92
N PRO A 166 -7.99 -13.32 19.92
CA PRO A 166 -8.59 -12.67 21.07
C PRO A 166 -7.62 -11.81 21.88
N ASP A 167 -6.37 -12.28 22.09
CA ASP A 167 -5.37 -11.53 22.86
C ASP A 167 -4.93 -10.24 22.16
N ALA A 168 -4.84 -10.26 20.82
CA ALA A 168 -4.50 -9.07 20.05
C ALA A 168 -5.68 -8.11 20.00
N TRP A 169 -6.89 -8.65 19.89
CA TRP A 169 -8.13 -7.89 19.91
C TRP A 169 -8.33 -7.19 21.25
N GLY A 170 -8.16 -7.90 22.37
CA GLY A 170 -8.24 -7.31 23.71
C GLY A 170 -7.31 -6.09 23.83
N ARG A 171 -6.02 -6.25 23.50
CA ARG A 171 -5.06 -5.12 23.54
C ARG A 171 -5.41 -3.94 22.63
N PHE A 172 -6.13 -4.19 21.55
CA PHE A 172 -6.63 -3.15 20.66
C PHE A 172 -7.81 -2.42 21.30
N VAL A 173 -8.80 -3.15 21.79
CA VAL A 173 -10.04 -2.59 22.37
C VAL A 173 -9.80 -1.93 23.73
N ASP A 174 -8.93 -2.48 24.58
CA ASP A 174 -8.62 -1.98 25.94
C ASP A 174 -8.06 -0.53 25.96
N LYS A 175 -7.72 0.04 24.82
CA LYS A 175 -7.28 1.44 24.69
C LYS A 175 -8.43 2.42 24.62
N ILE A 176 -9.64 1.93 24.37
CA ILE A 176 -10.84 2.72 24.14
C ILE A 176 -11.80 2.51 25.32
N PRO A 177 -12.46 3.56 25.83
CA PRO A 177 -13.51 3.42 26.84
C PRO A 177 -14.61 2.45 26.40
N GLU A 178 -15.13 1.66 27.33
CA GLU A 178 -16.10 0.59 27.03
C GLU A 178 -17.38 1.14 26.33
N GLU A 179 -17.81 2.33 26.71
CA GLU A 179 -18.96 3.01 26.11
C GLU A 179 -18.77 3.37 24.63
N GLU A 180 -17.54 3.37 24.13
CA GLU A 180 -17.19 3.67 22.73
C GLU A 180 -16.89 2.41 21.90
N HIS A 181 -16.95 1.23 22.48
CA HIS A 181 -16.64 -0.03 21.79
C HIS A 181 -17.57 -0.35 20.61
N SER A 182 -18.76 0.27 20.56
CA SER A 182 -19.69 0.11 19.43
C SER A 182 -19.22 0.80 18.15
N ASP A 183 -18.28 1.78 18.25
CA ASP A 183 -17.70 2.48 17.11
C ASP A 183 -16.19 2.67 17.31
N LEU A 184 -15.44 1.59 17.22
CA LEU A 184 -13.98 1.63 17.39
C LEU A 184 -13.28 2.50 16.34
N ILE A 185 -13.79 2.53 15.10
CA ILE A 185 -13.21 3.37 14.05
C ILE A 185 -13.32 4.84 14.44
N GLY A 186 -14.53 5.30 14.82
CA GLY A 186 -14.74 6.67 15.27
C GLY A 186 -13.96 7.00 16.54
N ALA A 187 -13.87 6.05 17.49
CA ALA A 187 -13.12 6.23 18.72
C ALA A 187 -11.62 6.43 18.48
N TYR A 188 -11.01 5.66 17.59
CA TYR A 188 -9.60 5.81 17.21
C TYR A 188 -9.32 7.04 16.33
N TYR A 189 -10.34 7.60 15.68
CA TYR A 189 -10.19 8.81 14.85
C TYR A 189 -10.18 10.09 15.70
N ARG A 190 -10.80 10.09 16.88
CA ARG A 190 -10.79 11.22 17.84
C ARG A 190 -9.48 11.34 18.59
#